data_25c4a5ca9453d5318e582c9f2fa7f552
#
_entry.id   25c4a5ca9453d5318e582c9f2fa7f552
#
_cell.length_a   1.000
_cell.length_b   1.000
_cell.length_c   1.000
_cell.angle_alpha   90.00
_cell.angle_beta   90.00
_cell.angle_gamma   90.00
#
_symmetry.space_group_name_H-M   'P 1'
#
loop_
_entity.id
_entity.type
_entity.pdbx_description
1 polymer ?
#
loop_
_entity_poly.entity_id
_entity_poly.type
_entity_poly.pdbx_seq_one_letter_code
_entity_poly.pdbx_strand_id
1 'polypeptide(L)'
;MMSIPRAPLILGLTGLIPFLWGASTLLSDDLAALGLELLGARFVGPYVQLAYGAVIMSFMSGVLWGFATKATGAQAATGYAFSVLPALWAFFMVGGGPTSAAMNLIFGFSGLLMLDFAFDRWGLTPTWWMKLRVLLTAIVVGCLAITVLI
;
A
#
# COMPACT_ATOMS: atom_id res chain seq x y z
N MET A 1 -13.14 -12.93 19.23
CA MET A 1 -12.60 -12.24 18.01
C MET A 1 -11.09 -12.18 18.14
N MET A 2 -10.37 -12.65 17.13
CA MET A 2 -8.91 -12.64 17.15
C MET A 2 -8.39 -11.20 17.05
N SER A 3 -7.54 -10.81 17.99
CA SER A 3 -6.88 -9.51 17.95
C SER A 3 -5.63 -9.59 17.07
N ILE A 4 -5.27 -8.45 16.46
CA ILE A 4 -4.05 -8.36 15.67
C ILE A 4 -2.85 -8.44 16.63
N PRO A 5 -1.86 -9.31 16.34
CA PRO A 5 -0.64 -9.37 17.16
C PRO A 5 0.09 -8.02 17.17
N ARG A 6 0.83 -7.74 18.25
CA ARG A 6 1.47 -6.44 18.45
C ARG A 6 2.50 -6.11 17.37
N ALA A 7 3.35 -7.05 16.98
CA ALA A 7 4.42 -6.78 16.03
C ALA A 7 3.88 -6.35 14.65
N PRO A 8 3.00 -7.11 13.98
CA PRO A 8 2.45 -6.66 12.71
C PRO A 8 1.58 -5.41 12.83
N LEU A 9 0.89 -5.21 13.96
CA LEU A 9 0.12 -3.99 14.17
C LEU A 9 1.04 -2.77 14.26
N ILE A 10 2.09 -2.82 15.08
CA ILE A 10 3.02 -1.71 15.26
C ILE A 10 3.76 -1.41 13.95
N LEU A 11 4.29 -2.44 13.29
CA LEU A 11 5.01 -2.26 12.03
C LEU A 11 4.09 -1.78 10.92
N GLY A 12 2.86 -2.26 10.86
CA GLY A 12 1.87 -1.79 9.90
C GLY A 12 1.52 -0.31 10.11
N LEU A 13 1.28 0.09 11.35
CA LEU A 13 0.97 1.49 11.68
C LEU A 13 2.17 2.41 11.42
N THR A 14 3.39 1.99 11.77
CA THR A 14 4.59 2.78 11.45
C THR A 14 4.84 2.85 9.96
N GLY A 15 4.44 1.84 9.21
CA GLY A 15 4.49 1.83 7.75
C GLY A 15 3.56 2.84 7.09
N LEU A 16 2.64 3.46 7.83
CA LEU A 16 1.79 4.54 7.32
C LEU A 16 2.48 5.91 7.38
N ILE A 17 3.58 6.04 8.12
CA ILE A 17 4.23 7.34 8.35
C ILE A 17 4.56 8.09 7.05
N PRO A 18 5.15 7.48 6.01
CA PRO A 18 5.42 8.22 4.77
C PRO A 18 4.15 8.74 4.08
N PHE A 19 3.05 8.00 4.14
CA PHE A 19 1.78 8.45 3.58
C PHE A 19 1.19 9.62 4.38
N LEU A 20 1.21 9.53 5.70
CA LEU A 20 0.71 10.59 6.59
C LEU A 20 1.59 11.83 6.48
N TRP A 21 2.89 11.67 6.41
CA TRP A 21 3.84 12.76 6.21
C TRP A 21 3.61 13.46 4.88
N GLY A 22 3.51 12.70 3.78
CA GLY A 22 3.21 13.26 2.46
C GLY A 22 1.91 14.06 2.45
N ALA A 23 0.84 13.52 3.04
CA ALA A 23 -0.44 14.22 3.16
C ALA A 23 -0.30 15.50 3.98
N SER A 24 0.42 15.45 5.10
CA SER A 24 0.65 16.61 5.97
C SER A 24 1.37 17.74 5.24
N THR A 25 2.37 17.41 4.41
CA THR A 25 3.10 18.41 3.63
C THR A 25 2.27 19.01 2.49
N LEU A 26 1.26 18.28 2.00
CA LEU A 26 0.32 18.82 1.02
C LEU A 26 -0.68 19.79 1.66
N LEU A 27 -0.98 19.60 2.95
CA LEU A 27 -1.94 20.44 3.69
C LEU A 27 -1.29 21.62 4.39
N SER A 28 0.04 21.62 4.58
CA SER A 28 0.78 22.66 5.29
C SER A 28 2.01 23.08 4.52
N ASP A 29 2.03 24.32 4.05
CA ASP A 29 3.19 24.89 3.36
C ASP A 29 4.42 24.98 4.26
N ASP A 30 4.24 25.21 5.56
CA ASP A 30 5.33 25.26 6.52
C ASP A 30 6.01 23.91 6.67
N LEU A 31 5.24 22.83 6.76
CA LEU A 31 5.77 21.47 6.79
C LEU A 31 6.45 21.09 5.49
N ALA A 32 5.88 21.50 4.34
CA ALA A 32 6.48 21.26 3.04
C ALA A 32 7.84 21.96 2.93
N ALA A 33 7.95 23.22 3.37
CA ALA A 33 9.19 23.96 3.36
C ALA A 33 10.25 23.33 4.28
N LEU A 34 9.85 22.92 5.48
CA LEU A 34 10.73 22.23 6.42
C LEU A 34 11.23 20.90 5.86
N GLY A 35 10.33 20.11 5.30
CA GLY A 35 10.66 18.83 4.70
C GLY A 35 11.57 18.98 3.49
N LEU A 36 11.33 19.98 2.66
CA LEU A 36 12.18 20.29 1.51
C LEU A 36 13.60 20.65 1.93
N GLU A 37 13.73 21.46 2.99
CA GLU A 37 15.02 21.88 3.51
C GLU A 37 15.79 20.74 4.16
N LEU A 38 15.11 19.91 4.98
CA LEU A 38 15.77 18.87 5.77
C LEU A 38 15.95 17.55 5.00
N LEU A 39 14.99 17.17 4.14
CA LEU A 39 14.94 15.86 3.51
C LEU A 39 15.07 15.91 1.99
N GLY A 40 14.76 17.04 1.37
CA GLY A 40 14.75 17.21 -0.07
C GLY A 40 13.37 16.93 -0.70
N ALA A 41 13.23 17.33 -1.98
CA ALA A 41 11.95 17.32 -2.70
C ALA A 41 11.34 15.91 -2.83
N ARG A 42 12.18 14.89 -2.88
CA ARG A 42 11.73 13.50 -3.00
C ARG A 42 10.87 13.05 -1.83
N PHE A 43 11.07 13.63 -0.65
CA PHE A 43 10.44 13.19 0.60
C PHE A 43 9.32 14.10 1.07
N VAL A 44 8.79 14.95 0.19
CA VAL A 44 7.68 15.84 0.50
C VAL A 44 6.56 15.71 -0.54
N GLY A 45 5.35 16.06 -0.13
CA GLY A 45 4.17 16.13 -0.99
C GLY A 45 3.81 14.81 -1.62
N PRO A 46 3.37 14.83 -2.90
CA PRO A 46 2.97 13.59 -3.57
C PRO A 46 4.15 12.63 -3.81
N TYR A 47 5.36 13.14 -3.97
CA TYR A 47 6.50 12.33 -4.39
C TYR A 47 6.85 11.23 -3.38
N VAL A 48 6.82 11.53 -2.09
CA VAL A 48 7.09 10.52 -1.05
C VAL A 48 6.00 9.45 -1.05
N GLN A 49 4.74 9.84 -1.25
CA GLN A 49 3.63 8.89 -1.32
C GLN A 49 3.75 7.97 -2.54
N LEU A 50 4.11 8.53 -3.70
CA LEU A 50 4.22 7.76 -4.94
C LEU A 50 5.36 6.76 -4.88
N ALA A 51 6.54 7.19 -4.44
CA ALA A 51 7.70 6.31 -4.33
C ALA A 51 7.46 5.21 -3.31
N TYR A 52 6.99 5.59 -2.13
CA TYR A 52 6.74 4.63 -1.06
C TYR A 52 5.59 3.69 -1.37
N GLY A 53 4.53 4.21 -2.00
CA GLY A 53 3.38 3.41 -2.43
C GLY A 53 3.77 2.30 -3.39
N ALA A 54 4.64 2.60 -4.36
CA ALA A 54 5.16 1.59 -5.29
C ALA A 54 5.96 0.51 -4.54
N VAL A 55 6.78 0.91 -3.58
CA VAL A 55 7.55 -0.03 -2.75
C VAL A 55 6.62 -0.94 -1.94
N ILE A 56 5.60 -0.36 -1.31
CA ILE A 56 4.64 -1.14 -0.50
C ILE A 56 3.84 -2.10 -1.38
N MET A 57 3.39 -1.69 -2.56
CA MET A 57 2.68 -2.59 -3.47
C MET A 57 3.55 -3.77 -3.89
N SER A 58 4.82 -3.51 -4.16
CA SER A 58 5.78 -4.57 -4.50
C SER A 58 6.05 -5.50 -3.33
N PHE A 59 6.19 -4.94 -2.13
CA PHE A 59 6.32 -5.72 -0.90
C PHE A 59 5.10 -6.62 -0.67
N MET A 60 3.90 -6.08 -0.84
CA MET A 60 2.67 -6.85 -0.67
C MET A 60 2.51 -7.95 -1.73
N SER A 61 2.97 -7.72 -2.95
CA SER A 61 3.07 -8.81 -3.95
C SER A 61 3.89 -9.97 -3.40
N GLY A 62 5.03 -9.69 -2.79
CA GLY A 62 5.87 -10.72 -2.18
C GLY A 62 5.17 -11.45 -1.03
N VAL A 63 4.39 -10.74 -0.23
CA VAL A 63 3.59 -11.35 0.84
C VAL A 63 2.56 -12.32 0.27
N LEU A 64 1.84 -11.91 -0.78
CA LEU A 64 0.86 -12.78 -1.46
C LEU A 64 1.52 -14.01 -2.08
N TRP A 65 2.70 -13.83 -2.69
CA TRP A 65 3.49 -14.96 -3.18
C TRP A 65 3.79 -15.96 -2.06
N GLY A 66 4.22 -15.44 -0.90
CA GLY A 66 4.47 -16.26 0.29
C GLY A 66 3.22 -17.04 0.74
N PHE A 67 2.05 -16.41 0.72
CA PHE A 67 0.80 -17.09 1.04
C PHE A 67 0.46 -18.18 0.01
N ALA A 68 0.72 -17.93 -1.26
CA ALA A 68 0.47 -18.91 -2.33
C ALA A 68 1.29 -20.20 -2.15
N THR A 69 2.42 -20.13 -1.48
CA THR A 69 3.25 -21.33 -1.22
C THR A 69 2.54 -22.38 -0.36
N LYS A 70 1.49 -22.00 0.35
CA LYS A 70 0.69 -22.92 1.19
C LYS A 70 -0.39 -23.65 0.38
N ALA A 71 -0.69 -23.17 -0.81
CA ALA A 71 -1.70 -23.78 -1.69
C ALA A 71 -1.08 -24.90 -2.53
N THR A 72 -1.94 -25.70 -3.18
CA THR A 72 -1.53 -26.79 -4.05
C THR A 72 -2.31 -26.77 -5.35
N GLY A 73 -1.76 -27.40 -6.39
CA GLY A 73 -2.43 -27.56 -7.67
C GLY A 73 -2.81 -26.26 -8.37
N ALA A 74 -4.00 -26.21 -8.93
CA ALA A 74 -4.49 -25.06 -9.68
C ALA A 74 -4.63 -23.80 -8.80
N GLN A 75 -4.99 -23.97 -7.54
CA GLN A 75 -5.10 -22.85 -6.61
C GLN A 75 -3.75 -22.20 -6.37
N ALA A 76 -2.69 -22.98 -6.26
CA ALA A 76 -1.33 -22.45 -6.12
C ALA A 76 -0.93 -21.66 -7.37
N ALA A 77 -1.15 -22.19 -8.56
CA ALA A 77 -0.84 -21.49 -9.81
C ALA A 77 -1.59 -20.18 -9.94
N THR A 78 -2.88 -20.14 -9.61
CA THR A 78 -3.71 -18.95 -9.60
C THR A 78 -3.18 -17.95 -8.57
N GLY A 79 -2.83 -18.40 -7.37
CA GLY A 79 -2.28 -17.58 -6.30
C GLY A 79 -0.98 -16.90 -6.71
N TYR A 80 -0.05 -17.65 -7.29
CA TYR A 80 1.21 -17.08 -7.78
C TYR A 80 0.97 -16.06 -8.89
N ALA A 81 0.07 -16.36 -9.84
CA ALA A 81 -0.25 -15.42 -10.91
C ALA A 81 -0.83 -14.11 -10.37
N PHE A 82 -1.76 -14.18 -9.43
CA PHE A 82 -2.35 -12.99 -8.83
C PHE A 82 -1.36 -12.22 -7.95
N SER A 83 -0.42 -12.91 -7.30
CA SER A 83 0.53 -12.27 -6.39
C SER A 83 1.43 -11.25 -7.06
N VAL A 84 1.73 -11.41 -8.34
CA VAL A 84 2.62 -10.48 -9.06
C VAL A 84 1.89 -9.25 -9.59
N LEU A 85 0.56 -9.25 -9.64
CA LEU A 85 -0.22 -8.15 -10.20
C LEU A 85 0.00 -6.81 -9.50
N PRO A 86 0.04 -6.71 -8.17
CA PRO A 86 0.29 -5.41 -7.52
C PRO A 86 1.65 -4.81 -7.88
N ALA A 87 2.70 -5.62 -7.95
CA ALA A 87 4.04 -5.14 -8.33
C ALA A 87 4.05 -4.65 -9.78
N LEU A 88 3.44 -5.39 -10.69
CA LEU A 88 3.33 -4.99 -12.10
C LEU A 88 2.48 -3.74 -12.27
N TRP A 89 1.38 -3.63 -11.53
CA TRP A 89 0.56 -2.42 -11.53
C TRP A 89 1.39 -1.21 -11.11
N ALA A 90 2.13 -1.31 -10.01
CA ALA A 90 3.00 -0.23 -9.55
C ALA A 90 4.05 0.14 -10.60
N PHE A 91 4.65 -0.85 -11.25
CA PHE A 91 5.67 -0.63 -12.27
C PHE A 91 5.13 0.13 -13.48
N PHE A 92 3.97 -0.29 -14.00
CA PHE A 92 3.42 0.29 -15.23
C PHE A 92 2.58 1.54 -15.01
N MET A 93 1.94 1.66 -13.86
CA MET A 93 0.90 2.68 -13.66
C MET A 93 1.31 3.82 -12.74
N VAL A 94 2.39 3.69 -12.00
CA VAL A 94 2.85 4.74 -11.08
C VAL A 94 3.99 5.51 -11.73
N GLY A 95 3.62 6.41 -12.64
CA GLY A 95 4.53 7.28 -13.36
C GLY A 95 3.76 8.43 -13.96
N GLY A 96 4.43 9.32 -14.66
CA GLY A 96 3.80 10.51 -15.24
C GLY A 96 3.43 11.55 -14.18
N GLY A 97 2.30 12.23 -14.36
CA GLY A 97 1.86 13.29 -13.45
C GLY A 97 1.47 12.79 -12.06
N PRO A 98 1.71 13.60 -10.99
CA PRO A 98 1.43 13.16 -9.62
C PRO A 98 -0.02 12.77 -9.36
N THR A 99 -0.98 13.54 -9.88
CA THR A 99 -2.41 13.25 -9.68
C THR A 99 -2.81 11.92 -10.32
N SER A 100 -2.38 11.68 -11.55
CA SER A 100 -2.66 10.43 -12.25
C SER A 100 -2.01 9.24 -11.55
N ALA A 101 -0.76 9.39 -11.14
CA ALA A 101 -0.04 8.34 -10.41
C ALA A 101 -0.71 8.03 -9.06
N ALA A 102 -1.16 9.06 -8.33
CA ALA A 102 -1.88 8.88 -7.07
C ALA A 102 -3.21 8.15 -7.28
N MET A 103 -3.97 8.50 -8.32
CA MET A 103 -5.20 7.79 -8.68
C MET A 103 -4.91 6.32 -8.97
N ASN A 104 -3.87 6.04 -9.73
CA ASN A 104 -3.49 4.67 -10.06
C ASN A 104 -3.05 3.88 -8.82
N LEU A 105 -2.41 4.53 -7.85
CA LEU A 105 -2.10 3.90 -6.56
C LEU A 105 -3.38 3.60 -5.76
N ILE A 106 -4.36 4.50 -5.77
CA ILE A 106 -5.66 4.23 -5.11
C ILE A 106 -6.32 2.99 -5.72
N PHE A 107 -6.37 2.89 -7.04
CA PHE A 107 -6.88 1.69 -7.70
C PHE A 107 -6.04 0.45 -7.38
N GLY A 108 -4.73 0.61 -7.36
CA GLY A 108 -3.81 -0.47 -7.04
C GLY A 108 -3.99 -1.00 -5.62
N PHE A 109 -4.07 -0.14 -4.62
CA PHE A 109 -4.31 -0.54 -3.23
C PHE A 109 -5.70 -1.13 -3.03
N SER A 110 -6.70 -0.60 -3.72
CA SER A 110 -8.05 -1.16 -3.68
C SER A 110 -8.08 -2.57 -4.28
N GLY A 111 -7.44 -2.76 -5.43
CA GLY A 111 -7.30 -4.08 -6.05
C GLY A 111 -6.50 -5.05 -5.20
N LEU A 112 -5.44 -4.57 -4.56
CA LEU A 112 -4.66 -5.36 -3.62
C LEU A 112 -5.51 -5.85 -2.44
N LEU A 113 -6.38 -5.00 -1.90
CA LEU A 113 -7.28 -5.39 -0.82
C LEU A 113 -8.26 -6.50 -1.27
N MET A 114 -8.72 -6.44 -2.53
CA MET A 114 -9.55 -7.50 -3.10
C MET A 114 -8.77 -8.82 -3.20
N LEU A 115 -7.50 -8.77 -3.57
CA LEU A 115 -6.63 -9.95 -3.60
C LEU A 115 -6.39 -10.50 -2.18
N ASP A 116 -6.15 -9.64 -1.22
CA ASP A 116 -6.04 -10.03 0.19
C ASP A 116 -7.30 -10.80 0.63
N PHE A 117 -8.46 -10.30 0.27
CA PHE A 117 -9.74 -10.93 0.59
C PHE A 117 -9.87 -12.31 -0.07
N ALA A 118 -9.49 -12.43 -1.34
CA ALA A 118 -9.51 -13.71 -2.04
C ALA A 118 -8.60 -14.74 -1.35
N PHE A 119 -7.37 -14.34 -1.01
CA PHE A 119 -6.42 -15.21 -0.33
C PHE A 119 -6.92 -15.61 1.06
N ASP A 120 -7.58 -14.69 1.75
CA ASP A 120 -8.20 -14.96 3.05
C ASP A 120 -9.31 -16.00 2.92
N ARG A 121 -10.16 -15.89 1.91
CA ARG A 121 -11.21 -16.86 1.64
C ARG A 121 -10.66 -18.24 1.29
N TRP A 122 -9.49 -18.31 0.70
CA TRP A 122 -8.80 -19.57 0.42
C TRP A 122 -8.10 -20.17 1.64
N GLY A 123 -8.15 -19.50 2.78
CA GLY A 123 -7.54 -19.96 4.02
C GLY A 123 -6.03 -19.85 4.06
N LEU A 124 -5.45 -18.98 3.24
CA LEU A 124 -4.00 -18.83 3.10
C LEU A 124 -3.41 -17.74 3.98
N THR A 125 -4.25 -16.92 4.61
CA THR A 125 -3.81 -15.79 5.43
C THR A 125 -4.01 -16.07 6.91
N PRO A 126 -3.28 -15.32 7.79
CA PRO A 126 -3.57 -15.36 9.22
C PRO A 126 -5.00 -14.87 9.53
N THR A 127 -5.57 -15.31 10.64
CA THR A 127 -6.95 -14.98 11.01
C THR A 127 -7.19 -13.49 11.26
N TRP A 128 -6.14 -12.74 11.60
CA TRP A 128 -6.19 -11.29 11.84
C TRP A 128 -5.86 -10.46 10.60
N TRP A 129 -5.52 -11.08 9.48
CA TRP A 129 -4.96 -10.42 8.29
C TRP A 129 -5.88 -9.36 7.72
N MET A 130 -7.14 -9.72 7.43
CA MET A 130 -8.07 -8.78 6.79
C MET A 130 -8.36 -7.57 7.68
N LYS A 131 -8.42 -7.77 9.00
CA LYS A 131 -8.64 -6.67 9.93
C LYS A 131 -7.54 -5.62 9.83
N LEU A 132 -6.29 -6.06 9.77
CA LEU A 132 -5.14 -5.18 9.58
C LEU A 132 -5.17 -4.54 8.18
N ARG A 133 -5.42 -5.32 7.15
CA ARG A 133 -5.39 -4.84 5.77
C ARG A 133 -6.45 -3.78 5.49
N VAL A 134 -7.67 -3.97 5.97
CA VAL A 134 -8.74 -2.98 5.81
C VAL A 134 -8.35 -1.66 6.51
N LEU A 135 -7.85 -1.73 7.73
CA LEU A 135 -7.41 -0.56 8.48
C LEU A 135 -6.33 0.22 7.72
N LEU A 136 -5.25 -0.47 7.31
CA LEU A 136 -4.12 0.17 6.64
C LEU A 136 -4.51 0.72 5.28
N THR A 137 -5.28 -0.01 4.49
CA THR A 137 -5.70 0.41 3.16
C THR A 137 -6.61 1.65 3.24
N ALA A 138 -7.53 1.70 4.19
CA ALA A 138 -8.39 2.86 4.38
C ALA A 138 -7.56 4.15 4.62
N ILE A 139 -6.54 4.07 5.46
CA ILE A 139 -5.69 5.22 5.77
C ILE A 139 -4.82 5.60 4.56
N VAL A 140 -4.23 4.63 3.87
CA VAL A 140 -3.41 4.87 2.68
C VAL A 140 -4.23 5.53 1.57
N VAL A 141 -5.40 5.00 1.28
CA VAL A 141 -6.30 5.56 0.25
C VAL A 141 -6.74 6.97 0.63
N GLY A 142 -7.03 7.20 1.91
CA GLY A 142 -7.36 8.54 2.40
C GLY A 142 -6.23 9.54 2.19
N CYS A 143 -4.99 9.15 2.49
CA CYS A 143 -3.82 10.00 2.26
C CYS A 143 -3.58 10.28 0.78
N LEU A 144 -3.74 9.29 -0.08
CA LEU A 144 -3.59 9.46 -1.54
C LEU A 144 -4.72 10.31 -2.13
N ALA A 145 -5.92 10.21 -1.58
CA ALA A 145 -7.05 11.03 -2.01
C ALA A 145 -6.77 12.54 -1.82
N ILE A 146 -6.00 12.91 -0.79
CA ILE A 146 -5.58 14.29 -0.58
C ILE A 146 -4.78 14.79 -1.79
N THR A 147 -3.85 13.99 -2.31
CA THR A 147 -3.09 14.34 -3.52
C THR A 147 -4.00 14.54 -4.73
N VAL A 148 -5.03 13.73 -4.88
CA VAL A 148 -5.95 13.81 -6.01
C VAL A 148 -6.86 15.04 -5.92
N LEU A 149 -7.29 15.41 -4.70
CA LEU A 149 -8.27 16.48 -4.48
C LEU A 149 -7.65 17.87 -4.35
N ILE A 150 -6.38 17.96 -4.04
CA ILE A 150 -5.63 19.22 -3.96
C ILE A 150 -4.82 19.45 -5.22
#